data_869808421a96297f91f8414e2edd7772
#
_entry.id   869808421a96297f91f8414e2edd7772
#
_cell.length_a   1.000
_cell.length_b   1.000
_cell.length_c   1.000
_cell.angle_alpha   90.00
_cell.angle_beta   90.00
_cell.angle_gamma   90.00
#
_symmetry.space_group_name_H-M   'P 1'
#
loop_
_entity.id
_entity.type
_entity.pdbx_description
1 polymer ?
#
loop_
_entity_poly.entity_id
_entity_poly.type
_entity_poly.pdbx_seq_one_letter_code
_entity_poly.pdbx_strand_id
1 'polypeptide(L)'
;MMLRFMKKNLLKGYEKIDGTKVVSCILGNEHRGHCLQLSNWAWKRSLAYEELYWTSWNFFHMKFCRGSFSHISVAEWLNEIRNASYVVTNSFHCAVFAILFHKQFVVLNNHSGGGDRIRTLLVALHLEDRFSSSLDERILGQLLHEPIPYEKVEKRLDVLRESSLIFLKNL
;
A
#
# COMPACT_ATOMS: atom_id res chain seq x y z
N MET A 1 -1.16 15.09 -15.13
CA MET A 1 -2.04 14.59 -16.22
C MET A 1 -2.05 13.07 -16.30
N MET A 2 -0.91 12.40 -16.39
CA MET A 2 -0.81 10.92 -16.51
C MET A 2 -1.45 10.15 -15.36
N LEU A 3 -1.25 10.56 -14.10
CA LEU A 3 -1.84 9.93 -12.92
C LEU A 3 -3.37 10.08 -12.83
N ARG A 4 -3.92 11.24 -13.22
CA ARG A 4 -5.38 11.40 -13.36
C ARG A 4 -5.93 10.51 -14.47
N PHE A 5 -5.16 10.30 -15.52
CA PHE A 5 -5.50 9.40 -16.62
C PHE A 5 -5.49 7.92 -16.16
N MET A 6 -4.46 7.50 -15.41
CA MET A 6 -4.41 6.15 -14.83
C MET A 6 -5.54 5.91 -13.82
N LYS A 7 -5.80 6.85 -12.91
CA LYS A 7 -6.96 6.76 -11.98
C LYS A 7 -8.29 6.61 -12.74
N LYS A 8 -8.47 7.32 -13.85
CA LYS A 8 -9.73 7.34 -14.60
C LYS A 8 -9.94 6.12 -15.49
N ASN A 9 -8.89 5.60 -16.11
CA ASN A 9 -9.01 4.58 -17.15
C ASN A 9 -8.80 3.16 -16.64
N LEU A 10 -7.86 2.92 -15.71
CA LEU A 10 -7.62 1.59 -15.14
C LEU A 10 -8.71 1.10 -14.19
N LEU A 11 -9.40 2.03 -13.54
CA LEU A 11 -10.47 1.70 -12.56
C LEU A 11 -11.88 2.03 -13.07
N LYS A 12 -12.02 2.23 -14.37
CA LYS A 12 -13.31 2.47 -15.00
C LYS A 12 -14.19 1.21 -14.87
N GLY A 13 -15.33 1.34 -14.22
CA GLY A 13 -16.25 0.23 -13.97
C GLY A 13 -16.16 -0.39 -12.58
N TYR A 14 -15.20 0.02 -11.75
CA TYR A 14 -15.13 -0.39 -10.34
C TYR A 14 -15.75 0.68 -9.44
N GLU A 15 -16.76 0.31 -8.68
CA GLU A 15 -17.36 1.19 -7.68
C GLU A 15 -16.45 1.34 -6.47
N LYS A 16 -16.41 2.54 -5.88
CA LYS A 16 -15.74 2.76 -4.60
C LYS A 16 -16.64 2.17 -3.50
N ILE A 17 -16.19 1.08 -2.92
CA ILE A 17 -16.85 0.50 -1.74
C ILE A 17 -16.38 1.31 -0.52
N ASP A 18 -17.31 1.97 0.14
CA ASP A 18 -17.04 2.65 1.41
C ASP A 18 -16.94 1.58 2.49
N GLY A 19 -15.72 1.24 2.89
CA GLY A 19 -15.48 0.13 3.79
C GLY A 19 -14.33 0.37 4.75
N THR A 20 -14.50 -0.04 5.97
CA THR A 20 -13.46 -0.15 6.99
C THR A 20 -12.65 -1.43 6.74
N LYS A 21 -11.72 -1.37 5.77
CA LYS A 21 -10.96 -2.52 5.29
C LYS A 21 -9.46 -2.25 5.42
N VAL A 22 -8.76 -3.24 5.94
CA VAL A 22 -7.30 -3.30 5.96
C VAL A 22 -6.82 -4.18 4.81
N VAL A 23 -5.92 -3.66 4.02
CA VAL A 23 -5.27 -4.41 2.94
C VAL A 23 -3.78 -4.53 3.24
N SER A 24 -3.24 -5.74 3.12
CA SER A 24 -1.80 -5.97 3.20
C SER A 24 -1.22 -6.47 1.89
N CYS A 25 -0.02 -5.97 1.55
CA CYS A 25 0.79 -6.47 0.44
C CYS A 25 2.23 -6.63 0.94
N ILE A 26 2.51 -7.77 1.55
CA ILE A 26 3.78 -8.08 2.20
C ILE A 26 4.47 -9.20 1.43
N LEU A 27 5.69 -8.93 0.95
CA LEU A 27 6.49 -9.83 0.14
C LEU A 27 7.58 -10.50 0.99
N GLY A 28 7.97 -11.70 0.60
CA GLY A 28 9.10 -12.40 1.23
C GLY A 28 8.72 -13.34 2.37
N ASN A 29 9.73 -13.79 3.12
CA ASN A 29 9.58 -14.86 4.10
C ASN A 29 8.84 -14.46 5.38
N GLU A 30 8.81 -13.18 5.72
CA GLU A 30 8.14 -12.64 6.92
C GLU A 30 6.63 -12.47 6.75
N HIS A 31 6.14 -12.66 5.54
CA HIS A 31 4.76 -12.50 5.15
C HIS A 31 3.77 -13.18 6.11
N ARG A 32 3.95 -14.47 6.44
CA ARG A 32 2.99 -15.22 7.28
C ARG A 32 2.80 -14.64 8.67
N GLY A 33 3.90 -14.26 9.33
CA GLY A 33 3.84 -13.69 10.68
C GLY A 33 3.09 -12.36 10.70
N HIS A 34 3.41 -11.48 9.77
CA HIS A 34 2.78 -10.19 9.66
C HIS A 34 1.30 -10.28 9.26
N CYS A 35 0.94 -11.17 8.33
CA CYS A 35 -0.44 -11.34 7.91
C CYS A 35 -1.33 -11.90 9.04
N LEU A 36 -0.83 -12.86 9.80
CA LEU A 36 -1.54 -13.37 10.97
C LEU A 36 -1.73 -12.27 12.04
N GLN A 37 -0.70 -11.49 12.30
CA GLN A 37 -0.77 -10.37 13.24
C GLN A 37 -1.78 -9.31 12.79
N LEU A 38 -1.76 -8.92 11.52
CA LEU A 38 -2.70 -7.95 10.94
C LEU A 38 -4.14 -8.47 10.93
N SER A 39 -4.33 -9.73 10.56
CA SER A 39 -5.64 -10.37 10.59
C SER A 39 -6.25 -10.35 12.00
N ASN A 40 -5.48 -10.71 13.02
CA ASN A 40 -5.91 -10.66 14.42
C ASN A 40 -6.18 -9.22 14.89
N TRP A 41 -5.33 -8.28 14.49
CA TRP A 41 -5.48 -6.87 14.83
C TRP A 41 -6.74 -6.26 14.19
N ALA A 42 -7.01 -6.57 12.93
CA ALA A 42 -8.19 -6.13 12.20
C ALA A 42 -9.47 -6.74 12.81
N TRP A 43 -9.44 -8.05 13.10
CA TRP A 43 -10.58 -8.75 13.72
C TRP A 43 -11.00 -8.14 15.06
N LYS A 44 -10.03 -7.84 15.94
CA LYS A 44 -10.28 -7.17 17.23
C LYS A 44 -10.96 -5.80 17.10
N ARG A 45 -10.91 -5.19 15.93
CA ARG A 45 -11.45 -3.86 15.62
C ARG A 45 -12.64 -3.89 14.66
N SER A 46 -13.16 -5.09 14.38
CA SER A 46 -14.26 -5.29 13.42
C SER A 46 -13.96 -4.73 12.03
N LEU A 47 -12.67 -4.73 11.64
CA LEU A 47 -12.22 -4.34 10.31
C LEU A 47 -12.15 -5.57 9.41
N ALA A 48 -12.58 -5.44 8.17
CA ALA A 48 -12.31 -6.46 7.16
C ALA A 48 -10.81 -6.51 6.86
N TYR A 49 -10.27 -7.70 6.62
CA TYR A 49 -8.86 -7.88 6.29
C TYR A 49 -8.72 -8.63 4.98
N GLU A 50 -7.86 -8.13 4.12
CA GLU A 50 -7.52 -8.74 2.85
C GLU A 50 -6.03 -8.68 2.57
N GLU A 51 -5.51 -9.76 2.03
CA GLU A 51 -4.12 -9.93 1.72
C GLU A 51 -3.92 -9.97 0.21
N LEU A 52 -3.11 -9.04 -0.29
CA LEU A 52 -2.73 -8.95 -1.70
C LEU A 52 -1.33 -9.52 -1.89
N TYR A 53 -1.24 -10.83 -1.98
CA TYR A 53 0.01 -11.50 -2.18
C TYR A 53 0.01 -12.32 -3.46
N TRP A 54 1.01 -12.11 -4.31
CA TRP A 54 1.25 -12.95 -5.46
C TRP A 54 2.32 -13.99 -5.14
N THR A 55 1.97 -15.28 -5.11
CA THR A 55 2.95 -16.36 -5.28
C THR A 55 2.57 -17.21 -6.46
N SER A 56 3.50 -17.34 -7.38
CA SER A 56 3.44 -18.37 -8.44
C SER A 56 3.69 -19.78 -7.90
N TRP A 57 3.96 -19.99 -6.61
CA TRP A 57 4.58 -21.26 -6.13
C TRP A 57 3.91 -21.98 -4.97
N ASN A 58 2.78 -21.56 -4.43
CA ASN A 58 2.20 -22.26 -3.27
C ASN A 58 0.71 -22.57 -3.40
N PHE A 59 0.37 -23.44 -4.35
CA PHE A 59 -0.96 -24.06 -4.45
C PHE A 59 -1.41 -24.77 -3.15
N PHE A 60 -0.47 -25.20 -2.32
CA PHE A 60 -0.74 -25.95 -1.08
C PHE A 60 -1.11 -25.07 0.13
N HIS A 61 -0.77 -23.78 0.12
CA HIS A 61 -1.02 -22.87 1.25
C HIS A 61 -2.33 -22.09 1.16
N MET A 62 -3.06 -22.18 0.06
CA MET A 62 -4.31 -21.45 -0.19
C MET A 62 -5.50 -21.90 0.69
N LYS A 63 -5.39 -23.00 1.43
CA LYS A 63 -6.50 -23.53 2.24
C LYS A 63 -6.67 -22.92 3.64
N PHE A 64 -5.72 -22.14 4.14
CA PHE A 64 -5.75 -21.65 5.52
C PHE A 64 -5.87 -20.14 5.69
N CYS A 65 -5.68 -19.36 4.65
CA CYS A 65 -5.97 -17.92 4.69
C CYS A 65 -7.32 -17.67 4.02
N ARG A 66 -8.23 -17.02 4.73
CA ARG A 66 -9.58 -16.67 4.24
C ARG A 66 -9.57 -15.56 3.17
N GLY A 67 -8.59 -15.53 2.29
CA GLY A 67 -8.52 -14.66 1.14
C GLY A 67 -8.48 -15.49 -0.12
N SER A 68 -9.46 -15.33 -1.01
CA SER A 68 -9.45 -15.98 -2.32
C SER A 68 -8.33 -15.42 -3.18
N PHE A 69 -7.20 -16.10 -3.22
CA PHE A 69 -6.14 -15.82 -4.19
C PHE A 69 -6.43 -16.57 -5.50
N SER A 70 -7.39 -16.10 -6.23
CA SER A 70 -7.41 -16.29 -7.67
C SER A 70 -6.46 -15.27 -8.29
N HIS A 71 -5.98 -15.53 -9.49
CA HIS A 71 -5.18 -14.60 -10.28
C HIS A 71 -5.92 -13.25 -10.41
N ILE A 72 -5.70 -12.34 -9.45
CA ILE A 72 -6.29 -11.01 -9.55
C ILE A 72 -5.59 -10.24 -10.67
N SER A 73 -6.36 -9.62 -11.51
CA SER A 73 -5.86 -8.72 -12.52
C SER A 73 -5.21 -7.47 -11.87
N VAL A 74 -4.37 -6.78 -12.61
CA VAL A 74 -3.80 -5.49 -12.15
C VAL A 74 -4.90 -4.51 -11.76
N ALA A 75 -6.01 -4.50 -12.48
CA ALA A 75 -7.14 -3.62 -12.20
C ALA A 75 -7.82 -3.98 -10.87
N GLU A 76 -8.03 -5.25 -10.59
CA GLU A 76 -8.57 -5.72 -9.31
C GLU A 76 -7.62 -5.40 -8.15
N TRP A 77 -6.32 -5.66 -8.32
CA TRP A 77 -5.29 -5.32 -7.34
C TRP A 77 -5.30 -3.82 -6.98
N LEU A 78 -5.37 -2.96 -8.00
CA LEU A 78 -5.47 -1.51 -7.80
C LEU A 78 -6.78 -1.11 -7.12
N ASN A 79 -7.88 -1.78 -7.48
CA ASN A 79 -9.18 -1.53 -6.88
C ASN A 79 -9.21 -1.90 -5.39
N GLU A 80 -8.56 -2.98 -5.00
CA GLU A 80 -8.42 -3.38 -3.61
C GLU A 80 -7.67 -2.32 -2.77
N ILE A 81 -6.56 -1.80 -3.27
CA ILE A 81 -5.82 -0.71 -2.63
C ILE A 81 -6.68 0.56 -2.57
N ARG A 82 -7.39 0.89 -3.66
CA ARG A 82 -8.26 2.06 -3.73
C ARG A 82 -9.41 2.01 -2.71
N ASN A 83 -9.96 0.83 -2.46
CA ASN A 83 -11.08 0.63 -1.54
C ASN A 83 -10.63 0.36 -0.09
N ALA A 84 -9.35 0.19 0.15
CA ALA A 84 -8.81 0.05 1.49
C ALA A 84 -8.97 1.35 2.29
N SER A 85 -9.23 1.22 3.59
CA SER A 85 -9.08 2.30 4.57
C SER A 85 -7.64 2.41 5.03
N TYR A 86 -7.00 1.26 5.22
CA TYR A 86 -5.64 1.13 5.73
C TYR A 86 -4.84 0.17 4.85
N VAL A 87 -3.59 0.52 4.56
CA VAL A 87 -2.68 -0.31 3.77
C VAL A 87 -1.41 -0.58 4.56
N VAL A 88 -1.02 -1.85 4.66
CA VAL A 88 0.26 -2.26 5.25
C VAL A 88 1.06 -3.00 4.20
N THR A 89 2.26 -2.54 3.91
CA THR A 89 3.03 -3.10 2.79
C THR A 89 4.54 -3.01 3.00
N ASN A 90 5.28 -3.88 2.33
CA ASN A 90 6.72 -3.73 2.09
C ASN A 90 7.04 -3.67 0.59
N SER A 91 6.01 -3.56 -0.25
CA SER A 91 6.12 -3.44 -1.70
C SER A 91 6.20 -1.98 -2.12
N PHE A 92 7.22 -1.60 -2.91
CA PHE A 92 7.36 -0.26 -3.46
C PHE A 92 6.12 0.16 -4.27
N HIS A 93 5.64 -0.70 -5.17
CA HIS A 93 4.48 -0.37 -6.01
C HIS A 93 3.21 -0.18 -5.17
N CYS A 94 2.98 -1.02 -4.16
CA CYS A 94 1.84 -0.88 -3.29
C CYS A 94 1.90 0.43 -2.48
N ALA A 95 3.07 0.82 -1.96
CA ALA A 95 3.27 2.09 -1.28
C ALA A 95 2.98 3.29 -2.19
N VAL A 96 3.48 3.25 -3.44
CA VAL A 96 3.19 4.29 -4.45
C VAL A 96 1.68 4.42 -4.67
N PHE A 97 0.97 3.33 -4.89
CA PHE A 97 -0.48 3.39 -5.12
C PHE A 97 -1.27 3.76 -3.86
N ALA A 98 -0.81 3.39 -2.67
CA ALA A 98 -1.40 3.87 -1.42
C ALA A 98 -1.32 5.40 -1.32
N ILE A 99 -0.17 5.99 -1.65
CA ILE A 99 0.01 7.45 -1.71
C ILE A 99 -0.91 8.06 -2.77
N LEU A 100 -0.94 7.51 -3.98
CA LEU A 100 -1.75 8.03 -5.08
C LEU A 100 -3.26 7.97 -4.84
N PHE A 101 -3.71 6.99 -4.05
CA PHE A 101 -5.12 6.84 -3.67
C PHE A 101 -5.44 7.48 -2.32
N HIS A 102 -4.50 8.25 -1.74
CA HIS A 102 -4.64 8.95 -0.45
C HIS A 102 -5.05 8.00 0.69
N LYS A 103 -4.37 6.86 0.79
CA LYS A 103 -4.65 5.87 1.84
C LYS A 103 -3.84 6.15 3.10
N GLN A 104 -4.42 5.81 4.25
CA GLN A 104 -3.61 5.67 5.45
C GLN A 104 -2.76 4.41 5.29
N PHE A 105 -1.45 4.55 5.43
CA PHE A 105 -0.58 3.41 5.17
C PHE A 105 0.64 3.38 6.09
N VAL A 106 1.21 2.20 6.17
CA VAL A 106 2.50 1.92 6.81
C VAL A 106 3.34 1.05 5.87
N VAL A 107 4.61 1.35 5.80
CA VAL A 107 5.60 0.56 5.08
C VAL A 107 6.48 -0.19 6.06
N LEU A 108 6.55 -1.49 5.89
CA LEU A 108 7.48 -2.34 6.63
C LEU A 108 8.81 -2.47 5.88
N ASN A 109 9.90 -2.60 6.62
CA ASN A 109 11.19 -2.86 6.01
C ASN A 109 11.15 -4.20 5.25
N ASN A 110 11.75 -4.22 4.07
CA ASN A 110 11.93 -5.43 3.29
C ASN A 110 13.38 -5.88 3.35
N HIS A 111 13.67 -6.88 4.17
CA HIS A 111 15.01 -7.43 4.33
C HIS A 111 15.54 -8.12 3.06
N SER A 112 14.66 -8.48 2.13
CA SER A 112 15.03 -9.09 0.84
C SER A 112 15.49 -8.08 -0.22
N GLY A 113 15.53 -6.78 0.10
CA GLY A 113 15.97 -5.71 -0.79
C GLY A 113 14.84 -4.79 -1.27
N GLY A 114 15.22 -3.61 -1.77
CA GLY A 114 14.26 -2.61 -2.29
C GLY A 114 13.75 -1.61 -1.26
N GLY A 115 14.11 -1.75 0.02
CA GLY A 115 13.73 -0.81 1.09
C GLY A 115 14.23 0.62 0.84
N ASP A 116 15.40 0.77 0.23
CA ASP A 116 16.00 2.08 -0.02
C ASP A 116 15.16 2.94 -0.97
N ARG A 117 14.58 2.35 -2.01
CA ARG A 117 13.70 3.08 -2.95
C ARG A 117 12.45 3.60 -2.26
N ILE A 118 11.85 2.79 -1.39
CA ILE A 118 10.68 3.19 -0.62
C ILE A 118 11.07 4.30 0.35
N ARG A 119 12.17 4.13 1.07
CA ARG A 119 12.67 5.12 2.03
C ARG A 119 12.97 6.46 1.35
N THR A 120 13.63 6.44 0.19
CA THR A 120 13.90 7.65 -0.61
C THR A 120 12.61 8.37 -1.00
N LEU A 121 11.58 7.64 -1.42
CA LEU A 121 10.27 8.20 -1.75
C LEU A 121 9.60 8.83 -0.51
N LEU A 122 9.61 8.13 0.63
CA LEU A 122 9.01 8.63 1.86
C LEU A 122 9.72 9.89 2.36
N VAL A 123 11.05 9.93 2.31
CA VAL A 123 11.85 11.13 2.63
C VAL A 123 11.47 12.30 1.74
N ALA A 124 11.39 12.11 0.43
CA ALA A 124 11.02 13.15 -0.52
C ALA A 124 9.61 13.71 -0.29
N LEU A 125 8.72 12.91 0.32
CA LEU A 125 7.35 13.29 0.64
C LEU A 125 7.15 13.72 2.10
N HIS A 126 8.19 13.65 2.94
CA HIS A 126 8.15 13.84 4.40
C HIS A 126 7.12 12.90 5.08
N LEU A 127 7.25 11.64 4.76
CA LEU A 127 6.45 10.53 5.28
C LEU A 127 7.33 9.44 5.92
N GLU A 128 8.51 9.82 6.42
CA GLU A 128 9.49 8.90 7.03
C GLU A 128 8.91 8.16 8.24
N ASP A 129 8.00 8.82 8.94
CA ASP A 129 7.24 8.29 10.06
C ASP A 129 6.36 7.08 9.67
N ARG A 130 6.05 6.92 8.40
CA ARG A 130 5.30 5.77 7.86
C ARG A 130 6.16 4.55 7.56
N PHE A 131 7.46 4.62 7.81
CA PHE A 131 8.37 3.49 7.66
C PHE A 131 8.69 2.85 9.02
N SER A 132 8.57 1.53 9.11
CA SER A 132 8.90 0.79 10.33
C SER A 132 9.70 -0.48 10.01
N SER A 133 10.60 -0.83 10.91
CA SER A 133 11.30 -2.13 10.88
C SER A 133 10.48 -3.27 11.46
N SER A 134 9.41 -2.96 12.20
CA SER A 134 8.56 -3.94 12.85
C SER A 134 7.08 -3.56 12.78
N LEU A 135 6.22 -4.56 12.80
CA LEU A 135 4.79 -4.39 12.93
C LEU A 135 4.41 -4.49 14.42
N ASP A 136 4.35 -3.36 15.09
CA ASP A 136 4.04 -3.26 16.52
C ASP A 136 2.79 -2.41 16.78
N GLU A 137 2.31 -2.39 18.03
CA GLU A 137 1.11 -1.63 18.42
C GLU A 137 1.31 -0.11 18.22
N ARG A 138 2.53 0.39 18.29
CA ARG A 138 2.83 1.81 18.05
C ARG A 138 2.55 2.18 16.59
N ILE A 139 3.11 1.42 15.64
CA ILE A 139 2.93 1.70 14.22
C ILE A 139 1.48 1.45 13.76
N LEU A 140 0.81 0.45 14.35
CA LEU A 140 -0.60 0.20 14.09
C LEU A 140 -1.51 1.28 14.72
N GLY A 141 -1.12 1.82 15.87
CA GLY A 141 -1.79 2.98 16.48
C GLY A 141 -1.65 4.23 15.62
N GLN A 142 -0.46 4.49 15.10
CA GLN A 142 -0.20 5.59 14.16
C GLN A 142 -1.06 5.48 12.90
N LEU A 143 -1.19 4.27 12.35
CA LEU A 143 -2.03 4.01 11.18
C LEU A 143 -3.50 4.44 11.39
N LEU A 144 -4.02 4.28 12.61
CA LEU A 144 -5.40 4.60 12.95
C LEU A 144 -5.62 6.07 13.32
N HIS A 145 -4.70 6.65 14.08
CA HIS A 145 -4.93 7.89 14.82
C HIS A 145 -4.17 9.09 14.25
N GLU A 146 -3.19 8.87 13.38
CA GLU A 146 -2.38 9.93 12.81
C GLU A 146 -2.62 10.05 11.30
N PRO A 147 -3.61 10.86 10.86
CA PRO A 147 -3.94 10.98 9.45
C PRO A 147 -2.81 11.63 8.66
N ILE A 148 -2.53 11.08 7.48
CA ILE A 148 -1.55 11.64 6.55
C ILE A 148 -2.11 12.95 5.97
N PRO A 149 -1.35 14.06 6.05
CA PRO A 149 -1.78 15.36 5.52
C PRO A 149 -1.59 15.43 3.99
N TYR A 150 -2.46 14.77 3.25
CA TYR A 150 -2.32 14.58 1.80
C TYR A 150 -2.26 15.89 1.00
N GLU A 151 -2.80 17.01 1.49
CA GLU A 151 -2.62 18.33 0.86
C GLU A 151 -1.14 18.74 0.78
N LYS A 152 -0.37 18.43 1.83
CA LYS A 152 1.07 18.71 1.85
C LYS A 152 1.84 17.72 0.96
N VAL A 153 1.43 16.47 0.94
CA VAL A 153 2.02 15.41 0.10
C VAL A 153 1.84 15.72 -1.37
N GLU A 154 0.63 16.12 -1.80
CA GLU A 154 0.36 16.48 -3.20
C GLU A 154 1.21 17.67 -3.67
N LYS A 155 1.39 18.69 -2.84
CA LYS A 155 2.28 19.82 -3.18
C LYS A 155 3.73 19.37 -3.46
N ARG A 156 4.24 18.42 -2.66
CA ARG A 156 5.58 17.85 -2.87
C ARG A 156 5.66 16.98 -4.11
N LEU A 157 4.62 16.17 -4.35
CA LEU A 157 4.51 15.38 -5.57
C LEU A 157 4.50 16.25 -6.82
N ASP A 158 3.83 17.39 -6.79
CA ASP A 158 3.80 18.31 -7.93
C ASP A 158 5.18 18.91 -8.21
N VAL A 159 5.93 19.30 -7.16
CA VAL A 159 7.34 19.75 -7.32
C VAL A 159 8.22 18.66 -7.96
N LEU A 160 8.11 17.42 -7.49
CA LEU A 160 8.85 16.29 -8.05
C LEU A 160 8.47 16.01 -9.52
N ARG A 161 7.18 16.14 -9.84
CA ARG A 161 6.69 15.99 -11.24
C ARG A 161 7.26 17.07 -12.14
N GLU A 162 7.22 18.32 -11.71
CA GLU A 162 7.76 19.45 -12.49
C GLU A 162 9.25 19.29 -12.75
N SER A 163 10.04 18.95 -11.72
CA SER A 163 11.47 18.68 -11.86
C SER A 163 11.75 17.55 -12.84
N SER A 164 11.00 16.46 -12.77
CA SER A 164 11.15 15.33 -13.69
C SER A 164 10.78 15.70 -15.13
N LEU A 165 9.74 16.50 -15.33
CA LEU A 165 9.32 16.96 -16.65
C LEU A 165 10.33 17.93 -17.27
N ILE A 166 10.94 18.82 -16.46
CA ILE A 166 12.00 19.72 -16.91
C ILE A 166 13.21 18.91 -17.36
N PHE A 167 13.62 17.92 -16.56
CA PHE A 167 14.73 17.03 -16.91
C PHE A 167 14.49 16.31 -18.25
N LEU A 168 13.30 15.73 -18.45
CA LEU A 168 12.95 15.02 -19.68
C LEU A 168 12.86 15.92 -20.91
N LYS A 169 12.55 17.21 -20.74
CA LYS A 169 12.51 18.17 -21.86
C LYS A 169 13.90 18.66 -22.31
N ASN A 170 14.91 18.49 -21.46
CA ASN A 170 16.28 18.92 -21.69
C ASN A 170 17.20 17.76 -22.14
N LEU A 171 16.63 16.55 -22.36
CA LEU A 171 17.28 15.40 -22.99
C LEU A 171 17.12 15.45 -24.51
#